data_6c39d25298672b8a521b47e3f845b1a3
#
_entry.id   6c39d25298672b8a521b47e3f845b1a3
#
_cell.length_a   1.000
_cell.length_b   1.000
_cell.length_c   1.000
_cell.angle_alpha   90.00
_cell.angle_beta   90.00
_cell.angle_gamma   90.00
#
_symmetry.space_group_name_H-M   'P 1'
#
loop_
_entity.id
_entity.type
_entity.pdbx_description
1 polymer ?
#
loop_
_entity_poly.entity_id
_entity_poly.type
_entity_poly.pdbx_seq_one_letter_code
_entity_poly.pdbx_strand_id
1 'polypeptide(L)'
;MLIWQMFAVSKRLGLSKLPLEVQERRRMLLTLVIALIQSVALVLNLPLQEAGGVDMTTIMVLDTLVLMAGTYFLIWLTDLNAAMGLGGSIMIVMASMIAYIPQDIWHSIQELKISSLWLALMLLFSLVFLYLAVTVERSKYRIPVNKINIHNRFKKYSYLDIRLNPAGGMPIMYAMTLVSIPQYFLLIIHFLQPENQLIEQWIEALSMGSPAWFILYLLTIFILALAFAFINISGDQIAERMQKSGEYIENVYPGGATRRYINGLVTYFALVGAFYLILISGLPMMVVLLDIRYLRLSMIPGIFMIFIGMVFSIKDEVEALTLNDRYRSLL
;
A
#
# COMPACT_ATOMS: atom_id res chain seq x y z
N MET A 1 2.30 -10.23 1.50
CA MET A 1 2.58 -9.64 2.83
C MET A 1 1.34 -9.09 3.51
N LEU A 2 0.56 -8.24 2.86
CA LEU A 2 -0.59 -7.54 3.43
C LEU A 2 -1.69 -8.47 3.96
N ILE A 3 -2.12 -9.43 3.14
CA ILE A 3 -3.13 -10.42 3.52
C ILE A 3 -2.70 -11.13 4.81
N TRP A 4 -1.41 -11.49 4.92
CA TRP A 4 -0.86 -12.08 6.12
C TRP A 4 -0.90 -11.13 7.32
N GLN A 5 -0.57 -9.85 7.15
CA GLN A 5 -0.64 -8.85 8.22
C GLN A 5 -2.08 -8.63 8.70
N MET A 6 -3.05 -8.56 7.80
CA MET A 6 -4.47 -8.47 8.16
C MET A 6 -4.94 -9.68 8.98
N PHE A 7 -4.53 -10.88 8.59
CA PHE A 7 -4.83 -12.10 9.36
C PHE A 7 -4.08 -12.15 10.69
N ALA A 8 -2.83 -11.70 10.75
CA ALA A 8 -2.03 -11.69 11.97
C ALA A 8 -2.54 -10.70 13.02
N VAL A 9 -3.07 -9.56 12.61
CA VAL A 9 -3.70 -8.56 13.51
C VAL A 9 -5.01 -9.08 14.10
N SER A 10 -5.70 -10.00 13.43
CA SER A 10 -6.90 -10.61 13.98
C SER A 10 -6.57 -11.53 15.15
N LYS A 11 -6.80 -11.04 16.38
CA LYS A 11 -6.63 -11.83 17.62
C LYS A 11 -7.43 -13.14 17.62
N ARG A 12 -8.52 -13.22 16.81
CA ARG A 12 -9.38 -14.41 16.72
C ARG A 12 -8.69 -15.61 16.08
N LEU A 13 -7.76 -15.36 15.15
CA LEU A 13 -7.06 -16.43 14.41
C LEU A 13 -5.83 -16.96 15.17
N GLY A 14 -5.39 -16.30 16.24
CA GLY A 14 -4.27 -16.74 17.08
C GLY A 14 -2.91 -16.84 16.35
N LEU A 15 -2.82 -16.33 15.13
CA LEU A 15 -1.62 -16.44 14.29
C LEU A 15 -0.40 -15.74 14.89
N SER A 16 -0.61 -14.67 15.64
CA SER A 16 0.46 -13.95 16.35
C SER A 16 1.09 -14.76 17.50
N LYS A 17 0.47 -15.86 17.91
CA LYS A 17 0.98 -16.75 18.96
C LYS A 17 1.79 -17.93 18.43
N LEU A 18 1.83 -18.10 17.10
CA LEU A 18 2.58 -19.18 16.46
C LEU A 18 4.08 -18.86 16.48
N PRO A 19 4.96 -19.89 16.53
CA PRO A 19 6.40 -19.70 16.35
C PRO A 19 6.70 -18.98 15.03
N LEU A 20 7.74 -18.14 15.03
CA LEU A 20 8.14 -17.34 13.85
C LEU A 20 8.34 -18.21 12.60
N GLU A 21 8.99 -19.35 12.73
CA GLU A 21 9.22 -20.29 11.63
C GLU A 21 7.92 -20.78 10.96
N VAL A 22 6.88 -21.06 11.77
CA VAL A 22 5.57 -21.50 11.25
C VAL A 22 4.87 -20.35 10.55
N GLN A 23 5.00 -19.12 11.08
CA GLN A 23 4.45 -17.94 10.46
C GLN A 23 5.11 -17.65 9.10
N GLU A 24 6.43 -17.74 9.03
CA GLU A 24 7.20 -17.53 7.79
C GLU A 24 6.88 -18.59 6.74
N ARG A 25 6.81 -19.86 7.13
CA ARG A 25 6.45 -20.95 6.21
C ARG A 25 5.06 -20.77 5.61
N ARG A 26 4.08 -20.39 6.42
CA ARG A 26 2.71 -20.12 5.94
C ARG A 26 2.66 -18.89 5.04
N ARG A 27 3.43 -17.84 5.37
CA ARG A 27 3.59 -16.65 4.54
C ARG A 27 4.16 -17.01 3.17
N MET A 28 5.22 -17.80 3.13
CA MET A 28 5.84 -18.25 1.88
C MET A 28 4.89 -19.08 1.02
N LEU A 29 4.14 -20.02 1.60
CA LEU A 29 3.13 -20.81 0.89
C LEU A 29 2.03 -19.94 0.28
N LEU A 30 1.51 -18.97 1.05
CA LEU A 30 0.49 -18.05 0.56
C LEU A 30 1.04 -17.18 -0.57
N THR A 31 2.28 -16.73 -0.45
CA THR A 31 2.96 -15.94 -1.51
C THR A 31 3.15 -16.79 -2.77
N LEU A 32 3.50 -18.07 -2.63
CA LEU A 32 3.64 -18.98 -3.77
C LEU A 32 2.34 -19.13 -4.54
N VAL A 33 1.22 -19.37 -3.83
CA VAL A 33 -0.09 -19.51 -4.48
C VAL A 33 -0.49 -18.22 -5.21
N ILE A 34 -0.32 -17.07 -4.57
CA ILE A 34 -0.65 -15.77 -5.19
C ILE A 34 0.26 -15.49 -6.39
N ALA A 35 1.57 -15.72 -6.26
CA ALA A 35 2.52 -15.52 -7.35
C ALA A 35 2.21 -16.42 -8.56
N LEU A 36 1.83 -17.68 -8.32
CA LEU A 36 1.45 -18.61 -9.38
C LEU A 36 0.19 -18.11 -10.11
N ILE A 37 -0.86 -17.73 -9.38
CA ILE A 37 -2.09 -17.21 -9.98
C ILE A 37 -1.81 -15.96 -10.83
N GLN A 38 -1.03 -15.01 -10.28
CA GLN A 38 -0.68 -13.77 -10.97
C GLN A 38 0.22 -14.02 -12.19
N SER A 39 1.22 -14.91 -12.09
CA SER A 39 2.11 -15.25 -13.19
C SER A 39 1.36 -15.91 -14.35
N VAL A 40 0.50 -16.89 -14.05
CA VAL A 40 -0.33 -17.54 -15.08
C VAL A 40 -1.24 -16.51 -15.75
N ALA A 41 -1.96 -15.70 -14.98
CA ALA A 41 -2.86 -14.69 -15.53
C ALA A 41 -2.12 -13.64 -16.38
N LEU A 42 -0.91 -13.25 -15.98
CA LEU A 42 -0.09 -12.31 -16.74
C LEU A 42 0.34 -12.93 -18.09
N VAL A 43 0.82 -14.17 -18.06
CA VAL A 43 1.26 -14.90 -19.27
C VAL A 43 0.10 -15.07 -20.25
N LEU A 44 -1.11 -15.36 -19.77
CA LEU A 44 -2.31 -15.46 -20.62
C LEU A 44 -2.67 -14.14 -21.33
N ASN A 45 -2.26 -13.00 -20.79
CA ASN A 45 -2.47 -11.68 -21.37
C ASN A 45 -1.32 -11.21 -22.28
N LEU A 46 -0.18 -11.90 -22.30
CA LEU A 46 0.93 -11.53 -23.17
C LEU A 46 0.67 -11.97 -24.62
N PRO A 47 0.98 -11.13 -25.62
CA PRO A 47 0.93 -11.51 -27.02
C PRO A 47 2.12 -12.44 -27.34
N LEU A 48 2.03 -13.70 -26.92
CA LEU A 48 3.06 -14.68 -27.13
C LEU A 48 3.10 -15.09 -28.61
N GLN A 49 4.31 -15.24 -29.17
CA GLN A 49 4.54 -15.74 -30.52
C GLN A 49 5.26 -17.08 -30.44
N GLU A 50 4.87 -18.01 -31.30
CA GLU A 50 5.60 -19.26 -31.44
C GLU A 50 7.03 -18.97 -31.94
N ALA A 51 8.01 -19.33 -31.15
CA ALA A 51 9.42 -19.13 -31.46
C ALA A 51 10.10 -20.49 -31.66
N GLY A 52 10.70 -20.70 -32.80
CA GLY A 52 11.62 -21.82 -33.02
C GLY A 52 11.04 -23.23 -32.98
N GLY A 53 9.72 -23.41 -33.23
CA GLY A 53 9.10 -24.76 -33.23
C GLY A 53 8.78 -25.29 -31.83
N VAL A 54 8.82 -24.42 -30.80
CA VAL A 54 8.40 -24.74 -29.42
C VAL A 54 6.90 -24.56 -29.32
N ASP A 55 6.22 -25.54 -28.75
CA ASP A 55 4.78 -25.52 -28.55
C ASP A 55 4.35 -24.35 -27.61
N MET A 56 3.24 -23.66 -27.94
CA MET A 56 2.74 -22.52 -27.21
C MET A 56 2.55 -22.78 -25.71
N THR A 57 2.08 -23.98 -25.36
CA THR A 57 1.94 -24.42 -23.96
C THR A 57 3.27 -24.47 -23.24
N THR A 58 4.33 -24.89 -23.90
CA THR A 58 5.68 -24.95 -23.33
C THR A 58 6.21 -23.55 -23.05
N ILE A 59 5.97 -22.58 -23.97
CA ILE A 59 6.36 -21.18 -23.80
C ILE A 59 5.61 -20.59 -22.60
N MET A 60 4.31 -20.80 -22.49
CA MET A 60 3.50 -20.33 -21.34
C MET A 60 4.02 -20.86 -20.01
N VAL A 61 4.38 -22.14 -19.94
CA VAL A 61 4.91 -22.75 -18.72
C VAL A 61 6.29 -22.16 -18.38
N LEU A 62 7.17 -22.01 -19.36
CA LEU A 62 8.49 -21.41 -19.16
C LEU A 62 8.39 -19.96 -18.67
N ASP A 63 7.56 -19.14 -19.30
CA ASP A 63 7.36 -17.74 -18.91
C ASP A 63 6.77 -17.63 -17.50
N THR A 64 5.82 -18.51 -17.16
CA THR A 64 5.27 -18.60 -15.79
C THR A 64 6.38 -18.91 -14.78
N LEU A 65 7.25 -19.86 -15.06
CA LEU A 65 8.37 -20.23 -14.19
C LEU A 65 9.38 -19.09 -14.06
N VAL A 66 9.70 -18.38 -15.15
CA VAL A 66 10.60 -17.21 -15.14
C VAL A 66 10.01 -16.08 -14.28
N LEU A 67 8.73 -15.78 -14.43
CA LEU A 67 8.06 -14.76 -13.61
C LEU A 67 8.03 -15.14 -12.12
N MET A 68 7.78 -16.41 -11.81
CA MET A 68 7.84 -16.90 -10.44
C MET A 68 9.26 -16.82 -9.87
N ALA A 69 10.27 -17.23 -10.62
CA ALA A 69 11.67 -17.13 -10.21
C ALA A 69 12.07 -15.66 -9.94
N GLY A 70 11.68 -14.74 -10.82
CA GLY A 70 11.87 -13.30 -10.64
C GLY A 70 11.20 -12.77 -9.37
N THR A 71 9.97 -13.22 -9.08
CA THR A 71 9.25 -12.84 -7.85
C THR A 71 10.00 -13.30 -6.61
N TYR A 72 10.47 -14.54 -6.56
CA TYR A 72 11.24 -15.07 -5.42
C TYR A 72 12.59 -14.41 -5.27
N PHE A 73 13.24 -14.08 -6.38
CA PHE A 73 14.49 -13.31 -6.36
C PHE A 73 14.27 -11.91 -5.72
N LEU A 74 13.19 -11.22 -6.09
CA LEU A 74 12.86 -9.92 -5.50
C LEU A 74 12.50 -10.06 -4.01
N ILE A 75 11.81 -11.12 -3.59
CA ILE A 75 11.52 -11.38 -2.18
C ILE A 75 12.83 -11.61 -1.40
N TRP A 76 13.74 -12.43 -1.92
CA TRP A 76 15.04 -12.66 -1.31
C TRP A 76 15.84 -11.35 -1.18
N LEU A 77 15.85 -10.51 -2.23
CA LEU A 77 16.51 -9.21 -2.20
C LEU A 77 15.88 -8.27 -1.16
N THR A 78 14.56 -8.33 -1.02
CA THR A 78 13.80 -7.59 0.00
C THR A 78 14.17 -8.01 1.42
N ASP A 79 14.24 -9.32 1.66
CA ASP A 79 14.60 -9.87 2.97
C ASP A 79 16.06 -9.56 3.31
N LEU A 80 16.97 -9.60 2.32
CA LEU A 80 18.37 -9.20 2.49
C LEU A 80 18.48 -7.70 2.84
N ASN A 81 17.74 -6.84 2.14
CA ASN A 81 17.72 -5.41 2.45
C ASN A 81 17.08 -5.12 3.82
N ALA A 82 16.07 -5.89 4.23
CA ALA A 82 15.48 -5.75 5.56
C ALA A 82 16.44 -6.16 6.69
N ALA A 83 17.35 -7.13 6.43
CA ALA A 83 18.32 -7.60 7.40
C ALA A 83 19.56 -6.70 7.52
N MET A 84 20.06 -6.13 6.42
CA MET A 84 21.32 -5.42 6.36
C MET A 84 21.24 -3.96 5.90
N GLY A 85 20.07 -3.54 5.38
CA GLY A 85 19.86 -2.22 4.78
C GLY A 85 18.81 -1.40 5.51
N LEU A 86 18.18 -0.48 4.77
CA LEU A 86 17.15 0.43 5.24
C LEU A 86 15.86 0.22 4.43
N GLY A 87 14.71 0.41 5.08
CA GLY A 87 13.40 0.44 4.41
C GLY A 87 12.90 -0.90 3.85
N GLY A 88 13.66 -1.99 3.97
CA GLY A 88 13.22 -3.32 3.52
C GLY A 88 12.61 -3.33 2.12
N SER A 89 11.34 -3.78 2.00
CA SER A 89 10.60 -3.84 0.73
C SER A 89 10.30 -2.46 0.13
N ILE A 90 10.24 -1.42 0.96
CA ILE A 90 9.92 -0.05 0.53
C ILE A 90 10.98 0.47 -0.43
N MET A 91 12.27 0.19 -0.17
CA MET A 91 13.37 0.64 -1.03
C MET A 91 13.33 0.02 -2.42
N ILE A 92 12.98 -1.27 -2.54
CA ILE A 92 12.90 -1.94 -3.84
C ILE A 92 11.74 -1.39 -4.67
N VAL A 93 10.58 -1.19 -4.02
CA VAL A 93 9.42 -0.58 -4.67
C VAL A 93 9.73 0.85 -5.10
N MET A 94 10.37 1.65 -4.24
CA MET A 94 10.77 3.02 -4.56
C MET A 94 11.79 3.08 -5.72
N ALA A 95 12.77 2.18 -5.74
CA ALA A 95 13.73 2.09 -6.83
C ALA A 95 13.05 1.77 -8.17
N SER A 96 12.10 0.83 -8.19
CA SER A 96 11.34 0.52 -9.39
C SER A 96 10.47 1.72 -9.84
N MET A 97 9.83 2.44 -8.91
CA MET A 97 9.06 3.64 -9.23
C MET A 97 9.94 4.72 -9.87
N ILE A 98 11.13 4.97 -9.33
CA ILE A 98 12.07 5.96 -9.88
C ILE A 98 12.52 5.57 -11.29
N ALA A 99 12.70 4.27 -11.56
CA ALA A 99 13.13 3.79 -12.88
C ALA A 99 12.01 3.88 -13.94
N TYR A 100 10.76 3.53 -13.58
CA TYR A 100 9.68 3.40 -14.57
C TYR A 100 8.80 4.64 -14.73
N ILE A 101 8.56 5.43 -13.68
CA ILE A 101 7.68 6.61 -13.78
C ILE A 101 8.10 7.61 -14.86
N PRO A 102 9.39 8.01 -15.00
CA PRO A 102 9.77 8.96 -16.03
C PRO A 102 9.53 8.42 -17.44
N GLN A 103 9.75 7.12 -17.65
CA GLN A 103 9.52 6.47 -18.94
C GLN A 103 8.02 6.44 -19.28
N ASP A 104 7.18 6.06 -18.34
CA ASP A 104 5.72 6.02 -18.51
C ASP A 104 5.13 7.40 -18.81
N ILE A 105 5.61 8.44 -18.14
CA ILE A 105 5.21 9.83 -18.39
C ILE A 105 5.64 10.24 -19.80
N TRP A 106 6.89 9.96 -20.19
CA TRP A 106 7.41 10.31 -21.50
C TRP A 106 6.64 9.64 -22.64
N HIS A 107 6.39 8.34 -22.54
CA HIS A 107 5.56 7.61 -23.50
C HIS A 107 4.13 8.17 -23.61
N SER A 108 3.51 8.49 -22.49
CA SER A 108 2.16 9.05 -22.48
C SER A 108 2.08 10.42 -23.15
N ILE A 109 3.10 11.27 -22.96
CA ILE A 109 3.20 12.58 -23.62
C ILE A 109 3.33 12.43 -25.12
N GLN A 110 4.15 11.49 -25.60
CA GLN A 110 4.34 11.23 -27.02
C GLN A 110 3.08 10.65 -27.67
N GLU A 111 2.43 9.69 -27.02
CA GLU A 111 1.24 9.01 -27.52
C GLU A 111 0.04 9.97 -27.65
N LEU A 112 -0.19 10.80 -26.65
CA LEU A 112 -1.32 11.72 -26.59
C LEU A 112 -1.09 13.03 -27.39
N LYS A 113 0.14 13.29 -27.87
CA LYS A 113 0.51 14.55 -28.54
C LYS A 113 0.05 15.79 -27.78
N ILE A 114 0.25 15.79 -26.47
CA ILE A 114 -0.23 16.84 -25.58
C ILE A 114 0.47 18.18 -25.92
N SER A 115 -0.31 19.25 -26.05
CA SER A 115 0.27 20.58 -26.29
C SER A 115 1.08 21.07 -25.08
N SER A 116 2.07 21.93 -25.33
CA SER A 116 2.96 22.49 -24.29
C SER A 116 2.17 23.21 -23.16
N LEU A 117 1.05 23.85 -23.49
CA LEU A 117 0.18 24.51 -22.51
C LEU A 117 -0.45 23.50 -21.55
N TRP A 118 -1.01 22.39 -22.09
CA TRP A 118 -1.59 21.33 -21.28
C TRP A 118 -0.54 20.63 -20.41
N LEU A 119 0.67 20.44 -20.91
CA LEU A 119 1.79 19.91 -20.11
C LEU A 119 2.13 20.84 -18.94
N ALA A 120 2.20 22.15 -19.16
CA ALA A 120 2.44 23.12 -18.10
C ALA A 120 1.35 23.11 -17.04
N LEU A 121 0.07 23.02 -17.44
CA LEU A 121 -1.06 22.92 -16.53
C LEU A 121 -1.03 21.61 -15.73
N MET A 122 -0.72 20.48 -16.34
CA MET A 122 -0.59 19.19 -15.66
C MET A 122 0.57 19.21 -14.65
N LEU A 123 1.68 19.83 -15.00
CA LEU A 123 2.82 19.98 -14.10
C LEU A 123 2.48 20.86 -12.90
N LEU A 124 1.82 22.00 -13.14
CA LEU A 124 1.33 22.88 -12.06
C LEU A 124 0.35 22.13 -11.13
N PHE A 125 -0.60 21.40 -11.70
CA PHE A 125 -1.56 20.60 -10.95
C PHE A 125 -0.87 19.52 -10.11
N SER A 126 0.11 18.81 -10.69
CA SER A 126 0.90 17.80 -9.98
C SER A 126 1.69 18.41 -8.81
N LEU A 127 2.25 19.60 -8.96
CA LEU A 127 2.95 20.30 -7.88
C LEU A 127 2.02 20.69 -6.74
N VAL A 128 0.82 21.18 -7.05
CA VAL A 128 -0.21 21.50 -6.03
C VAL A 128 -0.63 20.22 -5.29
N PHE A 129 -0.85 19.13 -6.00
CA PHE A 129 -1.18 17.84 -5.40
C PHE A 129 -0.05 17.32 -4.50
N LEU A 130 1.20 17.43 -4.95
CA LEU A 130 2.38 17.05 -4.19
C LEU A 130 2.46 17.86 -2.88
N TYR A 131 2.24 19.16 -2.95
CA TYR A 131 2.25 20.04 -1.77
C TYR A 131 1.16 19.65 -0.77
N LEU A 132 -0.07 19.42 -1.24
CA LEU A 132 -1.18 18.96 -0.41
C LEU A 132 -0.87 17.60 0.24
N ALA A 133 -0.35 16.65 -0.54
CA ALA A 133 0.01 15.33 -0.05
C ALA A 133 1.08 15.38 1.04
N VAL A 134 2.15 16.16 0.83
CA VAL A 134 3.20 16.37 1.85
C VAL A 134 2.63 17.02 3.11
N THR A 135 1.74 18.01 2.95
CA THR A 135 1.14 18.71 4.08
C THR A 135 0.27 17.79 4.93
N VAL A 136 -0.57 16.96 4.29
CA VAL A 136 -1.44 16.00 4.99
C VAL A 136 -0.63 14.90 5.67
N GLU A 137 0.38 14.34 5.00
CA GLU A 137 1.25 13.30 5.57
C GLU A 137 2.07 13.79 6.77
N ARG A 138 2.47 15.06 6.78
CA ARG A 138 3.16 15.68 7.92
C ARG A 138 2.25 16.07 9.06
N SER A 139 0.95 16.19 8.81
CA SER A 139 -0.02 16.65 9.79
C SER A 139 -0.26 15.58 10.85
N LYS A 140 -0.05 15.95 12.11
CA LYS A 140 -0.19 15.07 13.27
C LYS A 140 -1.10 15.72 14.30
N TYR A 141 -2.02 14.96 14.84
CA TYR A 141 -2.81 15.34 15.99
C TYR A 141 -2.08 14.93 17.27
N ARG A 142 -1.82 15.89 18.17
CA ARG A 142 -1.08 15.68 19.40
C ARG A 142 -2.01 15.53 20.59
N ILE A 143 -1.95 14.37 21.23
CA ILE A 143 -2.71 14.10 22.47
C ILE A 143 -1.76 14.30 23.64
N PRO A 144 -2.04 15.23 24.57
CA PRO A 144 -1.22 15.42 25.76
C PRO A 144 -1.30 14.16 26.64
N VAL A 145 -0.14 13.63 27.04
CA VAL A 145 0.01 12.46 27.87
C VAL A 145 0.72 12.87 29.16
N ASN A 146 0.17 12.48 30.30
CA ASN A 146 0.77 12.68 31.59
C ASN A 146 1.51 11.42 32.02
N LYS A 147 2.65 11.59 32.73
CA LYS A 147 3.45 10.50 33.33
C LYS A 147 3.49 10.67 34.82
N ILE A 148 3.25 9.60 35.58
CA ILE A 148 3.22 9.63 37.05
C ILE A 148 4.56 10.08 37.64
N ASN A 149 5.67 9.70 37.01
CA ASN A 149 7.03 9.88 37.56
C ASN A 149 7.78 11.09 36.96
N ILE A 150 7.15 11.94 36.14
CA ILE A 150 7.81 13.09 35.54
C ILE A 150 7.27 14.40 36.13
N HIS A 151 8.19 15.25 36.55
CA HIS A 151 7.86 16.57 37.10
C HIS A 151 7.04 17.38 36.07
N ASN A 152 5.99 18.08 36.52
CA ASN A 152 5.06 18.87 35.70
C ASN A 152 5.71 19.88 34.72
N ARG A 153 6.94 20.31 35.01
CA ARG A 153 7.72 21.20 34.12
C ARG A 153 7.96 20.63 32.74
N PHE A 154 8.00 19.28 32.60
CA PHE A 154 8.25 18.57 31.33
C PHE A 154 6.97 18.05 30.67
N LYS A 155 5.79 18.32 31.26
CA LYS A 155 4.47 17.91 30.74
C LYS A 155 4.25 18.37 29.28
N LYS A 156 4.79 19.54 28.90
CA LYS A 156 4.65 20.13 27.56
C LYS A 156 5.30 19.28 26.45
N TYR A 157 6.24 18.43 26.80
CA TYR A 157 6.99 17.59 25.85
C TYR A 157 6.47 16.14 25.78
N SER A 158 5.46 15.80 26.59
CA SER A 158 4.89 14.46 26.64
C SER A 158 3.57 14.43 25.87
N TYR A 159 3.60 13.90 24.65
CA TYR A 159 2.42 13.79 23.80
C TYR A 159 2.49 12.51 22.96
N LEU A 160 1.31 12.01 22.58
CA LEU A 160 1.11 10.93 21.63
C LEU A 160 0.70 11.54 20.29
N ASP A 161 1.48 11.32 19.25
CA ASP A 161 1.19 11.77 17.90
C ASP A 161 0.33 10.76 17.15
N ILE A 162 -0.79 11.20 16.59
CA ILE A 162 -1.60 10.43 15.64
C ILE A 162 -1.57 11.17 14.30
N ARG A 163 -1.16 10.50 13.21
CA ARG A 163 -1.15 11.08 11.86
C ARG A 163 -2.58 11.35 11.39
N LEU A 164 -2.78 12.42 10.62
CA LEU A 164 -4.06 12.77 10.02
C LEU A 164 -4.51 11.71 8.98
N ASN A 165 -3.54 11.14 8.26
CA ASN A 165 -3.75 9.96 7.43
C ASN A 165 -2.98 8.77 8.04
N PRO A 166 -3.61 8.00 8.96
CA PRO A 166 -2.91 6.90 9.62
C PRO A 166 -2.64 5.71 8.69
N ALA A 167 -3.37 5.60 7.58
CA ALA A 167 -3.16 4.56 6.58
C ALA A 167 -1.96 4.83 5.66
N GLY A 168 -1.55 6.11 5.48
CA GLY A 168 -0.53 6.52 4.53
C GLY A 168 -0.95 6.27 3.07
N GLY A 169 0.02 6.13 2.16
CA GLY A 169 -0.21 5.82 0.75
C GLY A 169 -0.38 4.32 0.42
N MET A 170 -0.17 3.45 1.40
CA MET A 170 -0.24 1.99 1.22
C MET A 170 -1.56 1.48 0.62
N PRO A 171 -2.75 1.99 1.01
CA PRO A 171 -4.02 1.54 0.46
C PRO A 171 -4.10 1.65 -1.07
N ILE A 172 -3.55 2.71 -1.67
CA ILE A 172 -3.58 2.92 -3.12
C ILE A 172 -2.76 1.83 -3.83
N MET A 173 -1.55 1.54 -3.33
CA MET A 173 -0.67 0.52 -3.89
C MET A 173 -1.33 -0.86 -3.89
N TYR A 174 -1.94 -1.23 -2.77
CA TYR A 174 -2.55 -2.55 -2.64
C TYR A 174 -3.92 -2.66 -3.29
N ALA A 175 -4.67 -1.56 -3.43
CA ALA A 175 -5.96 -1.55 -4.09
C ALA A 175 -5.85 -2.00 -5.55
N MET A 176 -4.84 -1.52 -6.28
CA MET A 176 -4.56 -1.94 -7.65
C MET A 176 -4.39 -3.46 -7.75
N THR A 177 -3.56 -4.03 -6.88
CA THR A 177 -3.31 -5.48 -6.86
C THR A 177 -4.56 -6.27 -6.50
N LEU A 178 -5.33 -5.83 -5.48
CA LEU A 178 -6.51 -6.56 -5.02
C LEU A 178 -7.65 -6.52 -6.04
N VAL A 179 -7.83 -5.39 -6.73
CA VAL A 179 -8.86 -5.27 -7.78
C VAL A 179 -8.53 -6.14 -8.99
N SER A 180 -7.25 -6.38 -9.27
CA SER A 180 -6.84 -7.27 -10.36
C SER A 180 -7.03 -8.77 -10.06
N ILE A 181 -7.11 -9.17 -8.79
CA ILE A 181 -7.26 -10.59 -8.42
C ILE A 181 -8.52 -11.24 -9.03
N PRO A 182 -9.74 -10.68 -8.89
CA PRO A 182 -10.92 -11.25 -9.52
C PRO A 182 -10.79 -11.37 -11.03
N GLN A 183 -10.19 -10.39 -11.70
CA GLN A 183 -9.93 -10.41 -13.13
C GLN A 183 -8.99 -11.55 -13.52
N TYR A 184 -7.93 -11.81 -12.75
CA TYR A 184 -7.01 -12.91 -12.98
C TYR A 184 -7.71 -14.27 -12.88
N PHE A 185 -8.59 -14.46 -11.90
CA PHE A 185 -9.39 -15.68 -11.81
C PHE A 185 -10.31 -15.87 -13.02
N LEU A 186 -10.97 -14.81 -13.46
CA LEU A 186 -11.85 -14.86 -14.64
C LEU A 186 -11.07 -15.22 -15.91
N LEU A 187 -9.87 -14.69 -16.10
CA LEU A 187 -9.00 -15.01 -17.24
C LEU A 187 -8.60 -16.49 -17.25
N ILE A 188 -8.25 -17.04 -16.09
CA ILE A 188 -7.93 -18.47 -15.99
C ILE A 188 -9.15 -19.34 -16.31
N ILE A 189 -10.35 -18.95 -15.83
CA ILE A 189 -11.59 -19.69 -16.12
C ILE A 189 -11.94 -19.56 -17.61
N HIS A 190 -11.77 -18.38 -18.20
CA HIS A 190 -12.00 -18.17 -19.63
C HIS A 190 -11.08 -19.03 -20.50
N PHE A 191 -9.82 -19.18 -20.12
CA PHE A 191 -8.89 -20.09 -20.80
C PHE A 191 -9.36 -21.56 -20.77
N LEU A 192 -10.00 -21.99 -19.67
CA LEU A 192 -10.56 -23.35 -19.54
C LEU A 192 -11.91 -23.50 -20.25
N GLN A 193 -12.68 -22.43 -20.39
CA GLN A 193 -14.03 -22.40 -20.98
C GLN A 193 -14.22 -21.19 -21.91
N PRO A 194 -13.58 -21.19 -23.09
CA PRO A 194 -13.55 -20.01 -23.97
C PRO A 194 -14.92 -19.65 -24.58
N GLU A 195 -15.87 -20.58 -24.65
CA GLU A 195 -17.19 -20.37 -25.23
C GLU A 195 -18.21 -19.75 -24.27
N ASN A 196 -17.85 -19.52 -23.02
CA ASN A 196 -18.79 -19.00 -22.01
C ASN A 196 -18.92 -17.48 -22.07
N GLN A 197 -19.95 -17.00 -22.73
CA GLN A 197 -20.26 -15.56 -22.89
C GLN A 197 -20.41 -14.81 -21.55
N LEU A 198 -20.87 -15.46 -20.47
CA LEU A 198 -21.00 -14.80 -19.16
C LEU A 198 -19.62 -14.45 -18.58
N ILE A 199 -18.62 -15.30 -18.78
CA ILE A 199 -17.27 -15.04 -18.31
C ILE A 199 -16.66 -13.86 -19.07
N GLU A 200 -16.86 -13.81 -20.37
CA GLU A 200 -16.40 -12.69 -21.22
C GLU A 200 -17.01 -11.36 -20.78
N GLN A 201 -18.32 -11.32 -20.52
CA GLN A 201 -18.99 -10.13 -19.99
C GLN A 201 -18.43 -9.68 -18.63
N TRP A 202 -18.10 -10.60 -17.73
CA TRP A 202 -17.50 -10.27 -16.45
C TRP A 202 -16.06 -9.78 -16.59
N ILE A 203 -15.27 -10.32 -17.52
CA ILE A 203 -13.91 -9.85 -17.83
C ILE A 203 -13.99 -8.41 -18.34
N GLU A 204 -14.91 -8.14 -19.27
CA GLU A 204 -15.11 -6.79 -19.82
C GLU A 204 -15.60 -5.81 -18.74
N ALA A 205 -16.54 -6.20 -17.90
CA ALA A 205 -17.04 -5.39 -16.80
C ALA A 205 -15.97 -5.07 -15.75
N LEU A 206 -15.01 -5.98 -15.49
CA LEU A 206 -13.92 -5.78 -14.56
C LEU A 206 -12.61 -5.33 -15.24
N SER A 207 -12.64 -4.99 -16.53
CA SER A 207 -11.50 -4.44 -17.24
C SER A 207 -11.16 -3.02 -16.77
N MET A 208 -9.88 -2.64 -16.81
CA MET A 208 -9.45 -1.28 -16.51
C MET A 208 -10.14 -0.28 -17.44
N GLY A 209 -10.74 0.77 -16.87
CA GLY A 209 -11.49 1.79 -17.60
C GLY A 209 -13.01 1.56 -17.59
N SER A 210 -13.50 0.43 -17.13
CA SER A 210 -14.94 0.22 -16.93
C SER A 210 -15.45 0.94 -15.66
N PRO A 211 -16.71 1.40 -15.63
CA PRO A 211 -17.31 1.99 -14.44
C PRO A 211 -17.34 1.04 -13.23
N ALA A 212 -17.57 -0.25 -13.47
CA ALA A 212 -17.60 -1.25 -12.40
C ALA A 212 -16.21 -1.44 -11.77
N TRP A 213 -15.16 -1.51 -12.59
CA TRP A 213 -13.78 -1.55 -12.10
C TRP A 213 -13.45 -0.31 -11.26
N PHE A 214 -13.85 0.87 -11.73
CA PHE A 214 -13.61 2.12 -11.03
C PHE A 214 -14.27 2.15 -9.63
N ILE A 215 -15.54 1.76 -9.55
CA ILE A 215 -16.27 1.67 -8.26
C ILE A 215 -15.59 0.66 -7.33
N LEU A 216 -15.22 -0.52 -7.84
CA LEU A 216 -14.53 -1.55 -7.08
C LEU A 216 -13.17 -1.04 -6.55
N TYR A 217 -12.44 -0.29 -7.36
CA TYR A 217 -11.18 0.33 -6.98
C TYR A 217 -11.36 1.33 -5.83
N LEU A 218 -12.32 2.25 -5.90
CA LEU A 218 -12.60 3.21 -4.84
C LEU A 218 -13.05 2.54 -3.54
N LEU A 219 -13.93 1.54 -3.65
CA LEU A 219 -14.38 0.75 -2.49
C LEU A 219 -13.21 0.01 -1.84
N THR A 220 -12.32 -0.56 -2.64
CA THR A 220 -11.13 -1.26 -2.15
C THR A 220 -10.19 -0.30 -1.44
N ILE A 221 -9.93 0.90 -1.98
CA ILE A 221 -9.14 1.94 -1.29
C ILE A 221 -9.78 2.28 0.05
N PHE A 222 -11.09 2.49 0.09
CA PHE A 222 -11.81 2.83 1.31
C PHE A 222 -11.64 1.76 2.40
N ILE A 223 -11.89 0.50 2.06
CA ILE A 223 -11.75 -0.64 2.99
C ILE A 223 -10.30 -0.78 3.47
N LEU A 224 -9.34 -0.69 2.54
CA LEU A 224 -7.93 -0.79 2.87
C LEU A 224 -7.45 0.38 3.73
N ALA A 225 -7.91 1.60 3.49
CA ALA A 225 -7.56 2.75 4.31
C ALA A 225 -7.99 2.56 5.77
N LEU A 226 -9.21 2.06 6.00
CA LEU A 226 -9.67 1.71 7.32
C LEU A 226 -8.83 0.58 7.95
N ALA A 227 -8.58 -0.50 7.20
CA ALA A 227 -7.80 -1.64 7.68
C ALA A 227 -6.36 -1.24 8.06
N PHE A 228 -5.67 -0.49 7.20
CA PHE A 228 -4.31 -0.02 7.45
C PHE A 228 -4.22 0.97 8.61
N ALA A 229 -5.20 1.83 8.79
CA ALA A 229 -5.22 2.73 9.94
C ALA A 229 -5.16 1.97 11.26
N PHE A 230 -5.93 0.88 11.40
CA PHE A 230 -5.92 0.03 12.59
C PHE A 230 -4.69 -0.89 12.70
N ILE A 231 -4.08 -1.26 11.56
CA ILE A 231 -2.81 -2.01 11.56
C ILE A 231 -1.67 -1.11 12.04
N ASN A 232 -1.59 0.11 11.52
CA ASN A 232 -0.52 1.05 11.84
C ASN A 232 -0.65 1.64 13.25
N ILE A 233 -1.88 1.86 13.72
CA ILE A 233 -2.15 2.43 15.05
C ILE A 233 -3.09 1.49 15.82
N SER A 234 -2.48 0.57 16.57
CA SER A 234 -3.23 -0.35 17.43
C SER A 234 -3.51 0.31 18.79
N GLY A 235 -4.75 0.71 19.02
CA GLY A 235 -5.17 1.27 20.30
C GLY A 235 -5.02 0.29 21.48
N ASP A 236 -5.08 -1.03 21.23
CA ASP A 236 -4.81 -2.06 22.23
C ASP A 236 -3.38 -2.02 22.75
N GLN A 237 -2.42 -2.01 21.81
CA GLN A 237 -0.98 -1.99 22.15
C GLN A 237 -0.59 -0.68 22.81
N ILE A 238 -1.14 0.45 22.34
CA ILE A 238 -0.86 1.76 22.93
C ILE A 238 -1.41 1.84 24.36
N ALA A 239 -2.66 1.43 24.58
CA ALA A 239 -3.28 1.45 25.92
C ALA A 239 -2.54 0.55 26.89
N GLU A 240 -2.12 -0.66 26.47
CA GLU A 240 -1.35 -1.59 27.29
C GLU A 240 0.04 -1.03 27.63
N ARG A 241 0.74 -0.42 26.65
CA ARG A 241 2.03 0.22 26.86
C ARG A 241 1.91 1.39 27.83
N MET A 242 0.91 2.26 27.66
CA MET A 242 0.67 3.39 28.55
C MET A 242 0.37 2.93 29.98
N GLN A 243 -0.40 1.86 30.14
CA GLN A 243 -0.70 1.30 31.47
C GLN A 243 0.56 0.76 32.15
N LYS A 244 1.45 0.08 31.39
CA LYS A 244 2.72 -0.46 31.93
C LYS A 244 3.75 0.63 32.23
N SER A 245 3.76 1.74 31.47
CA SER A 245 4.70 2.86 31.68
C SER A 245 4.21 3.92 32.67
N GLY A 246 2.99 3.76 33.24
CA GLY A 246 2.41 4.76 34.12
C GLY A 246 2.00 6.06 33.40
N GLU A 247 1.76 5.97 32.10
CA GLU A 247 1.29 7.07 31.26
C GLU A 247 -0.25 7.07 31.25
N TYR A 248 -0.86 8.26 31.21
CA TYR A 248 -2.31 8.40 31.13
C TYR A 248 -2.70 9.67 30.36
N ILE A 249 -3.86 9.61 29.71
CA ILE A 249 -4.49 10.76 29.04
C ILE A 249 -5.37 11.48 30.07
N GLU A 250 -5.31 12.80 30.09
CA GLU A 250 -6.12 13.61 30.99
C GLU A 250 -7.63 13.31 30.80
N ASN A 251 -8.35 13.12 31.89
CA ASN A 251 -9.77 12.73 31.92
C ASN A 251 -10.12 11.37 31.28
N VAL A 252 -9.15 10.50 31.03
CA VAL A 252 -9.38 9.16 30.51
C VAL A 252 -8.76 8.13 31.44
N TYR A 253 -9.56 7.20 31.97
CA TYR A 253 -9.06 6.14 32.85
C TYR A 253 -8.09 5.21 32.11
N PRO A 254 -6.94 4.84 32.70
CA PRO A 254 -5.99 3.91 32.11
C PRO A 254 -6.62 2.55 31.79
N GLY A 255 -6.21 1.94 30.66
CA GLY A 255 -6.70 0.63 30.24
C GLY A 255 -7.83 0.68 29.22
N GLY A 256 -8.98 0.08 29.52
CA GLY A 256 -10.08 -0.08 28.56
C GLY A 256 -10.69 1.24 28.04
N ALA A 257 -10.73 2.28 28.87
CA ALA A 257 -11.21 3.61 28.43
C ALA A 257 -10.23 4.27 27.49
N THR A 258 -8.92 4.20 27.79
CA THR A 258 -7.84 4.71 26.90
C THR A 258 -7.88 4.02 25.54
N ARG A 259 -8.04 2.69 25.52
CA ARG A 259 -8.21 1.92 24.29
C ARG A 259 -9.39 2.43 23.45
N ARG A 260 -10.55 2.61 24.08
CA ARG A 260 -11.76 3.07 23.39
C ARG A 260 -11.61 4.47 22.84
N TYR A 261 -10.97 5.35 23.59
CA TYR A 261 -10.67 6.72 23.18
C TYR A 261 -9.74 6.76 21.96
N ILE A 262 -8.61 6.01 21.99
CA ILE A 262 -7.65 5.96 20.88
C ILE A 262 -8.28 5.34 19.64
N ASN A 263 -9.01 4.21 19.79
CA ASN A 263 -9.68 3.59 18.65
C ASN A 263 -10.74 4.50 18.02
N GLY A 264 -11.46 5.31 18.82
CA GLY A 264 -12.39 6.31 18.32
C GLY A 264 -11.70 7.38 17.47
N LEU A 265 -10.56 7.91 17.93
CA LEU A 265 -9.74 8.87 17.16
C LEU A 265 -9.17 8.24 15.89
N VAL A 266 -8.65 7.02 15.97
CA VAL A 266 -8.14 6.29 14.80
C VAL A 266 -9.24 6.08 13.77
N THR A 267 -10.46 5.72 14.18
CA THR A 267 -11.60 5.58 13.26
C THR A 267 -11.92 6.90 12.58
N TYR A 268 -11.98 8.00 13.34
CA TYR A 268 -12.25 9.32 12.78
C TYR A 268 -11.20 9.72 11.73
N PHE A 269 -9.91 9.63 12.09
CA PHE A 269 -8.83 9.96 11.16
C PHE A 269 -8.71 8.96 10.00
N ALA A 270 -9.06 7.69 10.20
CA ALA A 270 -9.12 6.70 9.13
C ALA A 270 -10.19 7.04 8.08
N LEU A 271 -11.37 7.51 8.51
CA LEU A 271 -12.42 7.97 7.60
C LEU A 271 -11.97 9.20 6.82
N VAL A 272 -11.41 10.21 7.50
CA VAL A 272 -10.88 11.41 6.84
C VAL A 272 -9.77 11.04 5.84
N GLY A 273 -8.85 10.17 6.26
CA GLY A 273 -7.77 9.64 5.40
C GLY A 273 -8.30 8.85 4.20
N ALA A 274 -9.33 8.02 4.40
CA ALA A 274 -9.94 7.25 3.30
C ALA A 274 -10.56 8.16 2.24
N PHE A 275 -11.33 9.17 2.64
CA PHE A 275 -11.87 10.16 1.70
C PHE A 275 -10.77 10.96 1.00
N TYR A 276 -9.72 11.33 1.71
CA TYR A 276 -8.56 12.00 1.14
C TYR A 276 -7.87 11.13 0.06
N LEU A 277 -7.64 9.84 0.34
CA LEU A 277 -7.05 8.92 -0.64
C LEU A 277 -7.94 8.69 -1.86
N ILE A 278 -9.26 8.60 -1.66
CA ILE A 278 -10.24 8.51 -2.75
C ILE A 278 -10.19 9.77 -3.62
N LEU A 279 -10.08 10.97 -3.05
CA LEU A 279 -9.97 12.20 -3.81
C LEU A 279 -8.66 12.25 -4.62
N ILE A 280 -7.53 11.95 -4.00
CA ILE A 280 -6.23 12.02 -4.68
C ILE A 280 -6.12 11.00 -5.81
N SER A 281 -6.57 9.76 -5.60
CA SER A 281 -6.44 8.69 -6.57
C SER A 281 -7.66 8.59 -7.49
N GLY A 282 -8.86 8.82 -6.99
CA GLY A 282 -10.10 8.63 -7.70
C GLY A 282 -10.43 9.77 -8.67
N LEU A 283 -10.25 11.04 -8.27
CA LEU A 283 -10.56 12.17 -9.15
C LEU A 283 -9.79 12.13 -10.48
N PRO A 284 -8.44 11.96 -10.48
CA PRO A 284 -7.73 11.81 -11.75
C PRO A 284 -8.16 10.59 -12.54
N MET A 285 -8.50 9.50 -11.86
CA MET A 285 -8.92 8.26 -12.49
C MET A 285 -10.28 8.36 -13.20
N MET A 286 -11.13 9.32 -12.83
CA MET A 286 -12.40 9.58 -13.55
C MET A 286 -12.18 9.91 -15.03
N VAL A 287 -11.05 10.50 -15.39
CA VAL A 287 -10.72 10.83 -16.78
C VAL A 287 -10.56 9.56 -17.64
N VAL A 288 -10.16 8.46 -17.03
CA VAL A 288 -10.02 7.16 -17.72
C VAL A 288 -11.37 6.61 -18.22
N LEU A 289 -12.46 6.96 -17.54
CA LEU A 289 -13.82 6.58 -17.97
C LEU A 289 -14.23 7.26 -19.30
N LEU A 290 -13.57 8.38 -19.65
CA LEU A 290 -13.79 9.06 -20.92
C LEU A 290 -12.89 8.49 -22.02
N ASP A 291 -11.64 8.20 -21.71
CA ASP A 291 -10.67 7.63 -22.64
C ASP A 291 -9.55 6.88 -21.88
N ILE A 292 -9.42 5.59 -22.13
CA ILE A 292 -8.43 4.69 -21.50
C ILE A 292 -6.98 5.14 -21.73
N ARG A 293 -6.69 5.89 -22.77
CA ARG A 293 -5.35 6.41 -23.07
C ARG A 293 -4.79 7.33 -21.98
N TYR A 294 -5.66 7.96 -21.19
CA TYR A 294 -5.24 8.79 -20.04
C TYR A 294 -4.91 7.99 -18.78
N LEU A 295 -5.00 6.65 -18.79
CA LEU A 295 -4.79 5.78 -17.63
C LEU A 295 -3.47 6.07 -16.92
N ARG A 296 -2.35 6.06 -17.67
CA ARG A 296 -1.00 6.28 -17.10
C ARG A 296 -0.87 7.65 -16.44
N LEU A 297 -1.38 8.70 -17.07
CA LEU A 297 -1.34 10.06 -16.53
C LEU A 297 -2.26 10.23 -15.30
N SER A 298 -3.41 9.59 -15.30
CA SER A 298 -4.37 9.62 -14.18
C SER A 298 -3.85 8.92 -12.92
N MET A 299 -2.92 8.00 -13.07
CA MET A 299 -2.28 7.31 -11.95
C MET A 299 -1.20 8.15 -11.25
N ILE A 300 -0.64 9.18 -11.88
CA ILE A 300 0.50 9.96 -11.39
C ILE A 300 0.27 10.51 -9.97
N PRO A 301 -0.87 11.16 -9.63
CA PRO A 301 -1.09 11.69 -8.29
C PRO A 301 -1.11 10.60 -7.22
N GLY A 302 -1.72 9.43 -7.50
CA GLY A 302 -1.70 8.27 -6.62
C GLY A 302 -0.28 7.73 -6.40
N ILE A 303 0.51 7.65 -7.45
CA ILE A 303 1.91 7.21 -7.41
C ILE A 303 2.76 8.19 -6.58
N PHE A 304 2.60 9.50 -6.76
CA PHE A 304 3.29 10.48 -5.92
C PHE A 304 2.90 10.37 -4.45
N MET A 305 1.63 10.10 -4.16
CA MET A 305 1.17 9.87 -2.79
C MET A 305 1.87 8.66 -2.15
N ILE A 306 1.99 7.54 -2.87
CA ILE A 306 2.71 6.35 -2.42
C ILE A 306 4.17 6.69 -2.18
N PHE A 307 4.81 7.38 -3.13
CA PHE A 307 6.22 7.77 -3.06
C PHE A 307 6.51 8.65 -1.83
N ILE A 308 5.67 9.66 -1.58
CA ILE A 308 5.77 10.53 -0.39
C ILE A 308 5.67 9.70 0.90
N GLY A 309 4.68 8.80 0.99
CA GLY A 309 4.52 7.91 2.13
C GLY A 309 5.77 7.05 2.39
N MET A 310 6.38 6.54 1.34
CA MET A 310 7.63 5.75 1.41
C MET A 310 8.81 6.60 1.90
N VAL A 311 8.98 7.81 1.35
CA VAL A 311 10.05 8.73 1.78
C VAL A 311 9.91 9.09 3.25
N PHE A 312 8.71 9.38 3.74
CA PHE A 312 8.49 9.63 5.17
C PHE A 312 8.75 8.40 6.03
N SER A 313 8.41 7.21 5.56
CA SER A 313 8.68 5.96 6.29
C SER A 313 10.18 5.72 6.46
N ILE A 314 10.96 5.92 5.39
CA ILE A 314 12.42 5.80 5.43
C ILE A 314 13.03 6.88 6.32
N LYS A 315 12.53 8.12 6.22
CA LYS A 315 12.98 9.21 7.08
C LYS A 315 12.77 8.89 8.56
N ASP A 316 11.59 8.44 8.95
CA ASP A 316 11.27 8.07 10.34
C ASP A 316 12.20 6.93 10.84
N GLU A 317 12.53 5.96 9.98
CA GLU A 317 13.46 4.87 10.29
C GLU A 317 14.89 5.39 10.50
N VAL A 318 15.39 6.25 9.60
CA VAL A 318 16.71 6.87 9.72
C VAL A 318 16.81 7.75 10.97
N GLU A 319 15.77 8.54 11.27
CA GLU A 319 15.74 9.34 12.50
C GLU A 319 15.78 8.46 13.75
N ALA A 320 15.06 7.34 13.76
CA ALA A 320 15.07 6.39 14.88
C ALA A 320 16.45 5.76 15.09
N LEU A 321 17.14 5.36 14.03
CA LEU A 321 18.49 4.79 14.10
C LEU A 321 19.51 5.84 14.56
N THR A 322 19.45 7.04 14.02
CA THR A 322 20.38 8.14 14.39
C THR A 322 20.19 8.57 15.85
N LEU A 323 18.96 8.57 16.36
CA LEU A 323 18.70 8.83 17.77
C LEU A 323 19.32 7.75 18.66
N ASN A 324 19.15 6.47 18.29
CA ASN A 324 19.73 5.37 19.04
C ASN A 324 21.26 5.46 19.15
N ASP A 325 21.94 5.82 18.06
CA ASP A 325 23.40 6.00 18.06
C ASP A 325 23.85 7.18 18.91
N ARG A 326 23.10 8.29 18.93
CA ARG A 326 23.42 9.44 19.82
C ARG A 326 23.31 9.09 21.30
N TYR A 327 22.34 8.27 21.69
CA TYR A 327 22.17 7.88 23.09
C TYR A 327 23.09 6.73 23.49
N ARG A 328 23.55 5.89 22.55
CA ARG A 328 24.53 4.82 22.81
C ARG A 328 25.89 5.34 23.30
N SER A 329 26.24 6.56 22.93
CA SER A 329 27.45 7.23 23.41
C SER A 329 27.33 7.79 24.83
N LEU A 330 26.16 7.76 25.44
CA LEU A 330 25.87 8.24 26.80
C LEU A 330 25.63 7.11 27.81
N LEU A 331 25.56 5.86 27.34
CA LEU A 331 25.51 4.62 28.13
C LEU A 331 26.87 3.91 28.09
#